data_890bddb74acca51fc7f75b524d543405
#
_entry.id   890bddb74acca51fc7f75b524d543405
#
_cell.length_a   1.000
_cell.length_b   1.000
_cell.length_c   1.000
_cell.angle_alpha   90.00
_cell.angle_beta   90.00
_cell.angle_gamma   90.00
#
_symmetry.space_group_name_H-M   'P 1'
#
loop_
_entity.id
_entity.type
_entity.pdbx_description
1 polymer ?
#
loop_
_entity_poly.entity_id
_entity_poly.type
_entity_poly.pdbx_seq_one_letter_code
_entity_poly.pdbx_strand_id
1 'polypeptide(L)'
;MEKNQYQKKKEADGYVVVEAAVLLPLVSIFIVLLIGLCSYLYQGCFLMQAAYTVAFRSAAQERPDAGYADGQLNQLLEGEVLSFGKEERQIKAGMLRVEVILERETPLARLAAVGDRGRLKVKQTAYV
;
A
#
# COMPACT_ATOMS: atom_id res chain seq x y z
N MET A 1 58.45 11.58 15.27
CA MET A 1 57.72 10.89 14.17
C MET A 1 56.35 10.38 14.63
N GLU A 2 56.17 9.88 15.83
CA GLU A 2 54.88 9.34 16.31
C GLU A 2 53.72 10.37 16.40
N LYS A 3 54.00 11.59 16.86
CA LYS A 3 52.96 12.63 17.01
C LYS A 3 52.25 12.99 15.71
N ASN A 4 52.92 12.94 14.58
CA ASN A 4 52.34 13.24 13.27
C ASN A 4 51.39 12.12 12.78
N GLN A 5 51.65 10.88 13.15
CA GLN A 5 50.78 9.75 12.79
C GLN A 5 49.48 9.79 13.60
N TYR A 6 49.56 10.15 14.88
CA TYR A 6 48.33 10.30 15.74
C TYR A 6 47.42 11.43 15.28
N GLN A 7 47.99 12.54 14.84
CA GLN A 7 47.19 13.66 14.32
C GLN A 7 46.51 13.29 12.99
N LYS A 8 47.22 12.67 12.08
CA LYS A 8 46.68 12.23 10.80
C LYS A 8 45.53 11.19 10.98
N LYS A 9 45.64 10.33 11.97
CA LYS A 9 44.61 9.33 12.30
C LYS A 9 43.36 10.01 12.88
N LYS A 10 43.51 11.01 13.77
CA LYS A 10 42.39 11.78 14.31
C LYS A 10 41.65 12.61 13.26
N GLU A 11 42.37 13.18 12.29
CA GLU A 11 41.76 13.90 11.16
C GLU A 11 41.00 12.98 10.25
N ALA A 12 41.52 11.80 9.98
CA ALA A 12 40.82 10.76 9.18
C ALA A 12 39.56 10.25 9.89
N ASP A 13 39.62 10.00 11.21
CA ASP A 13 38.47 9.58 12.00
C ASP A 13 37.38 10.66 12.06
N GLY A 14 37.78 11.93 12.15
CA GLY A 14 36.83 13.06 12.11
C GLY A 14 36.12 13.20 10.76
N TYR A 15 36.80 12.97 9.66
CA TYR A 15 36.21 13.00 8.32
C TYR A 15 35.19 11.89 8.11
N VAL A 16 35.50 10.68 8.54
CA VAL A 16 34.59 9.52 8.45
C VAL A 16 33.30 9.76 9.26
N VAL A 17 33.41 10.38 10.43
CA VAL A 17 32.24 10.72 11.26
C VAL A 17 31.32 11.75 10.58
N VAL A 18 31.89 12.77 9.95
CA VAL A 18 31.13 13.78 9.20
C VAL A 18 30.44 13.16 7.98
N GLU A 19 31.14 12.30 7.26
CA GLU A 19 30.59 11.58 6.10
C GLU A 19 29.41 10.67 6.52
N ALA A 20 29.58 9.91 7.60
CA ALA A 20 28.53 9.08 8.15
C ALA A 20 27.32 9.91 8.64
N ALA A 21 27.53 11.07 9.22
CA ALA A 21 26.46 11.96 9.69
C ALA A 21 25.58 12.49 8.53
N VAL A 22 26.11 12.62 7.33
CA VAL A 22 25.36 13.02 6.14
C VAL A 22 24.69 11.82 5.48
N LEU A 23 25.36 10.65 5.45
CA LEU A 23 24.82 9.45 4.81
C LEU A 23 23.68 8.81 5.58
N LEU A 24 23.73 8.80 6.92
CA LEU A 24 22.69 8.19 7.77
C LEU A 24 21.28 8.73 7.52
N PRO A 25 21.03 10.06 7.51
CA PRO A 25 19.70 10.57 7.23
C PRO A 25 19.25 10.25 5.79
N LEU A 26 20.16 10.29 4.82
CA LEU A 26 19.85 9.94 3.42
C LEU A 26 19.38 8.48 3.29
N VAL A 27 20.12 7.55 3.89
CA VAL A 27 19.78 6.12 3.91
C VAL A 27 18.46 5.89 4.65
N SER A 28 18.23 6.59 5.76
CA SER A 28 16.98 6.48 6.52
C SER A 28 15.76 6.90 5.70
N ILE A 29 15.86 8.02 4.98
CA ILE A 29 14.80 8.49 4.07
C ILE A 29 14.54 7.45 2.98
N PHE A 30 15.58 6.89 2.39
CA PHE A 30 15.45 5.88 1.35
C PHE A 30 14.75 4.61 1.84
N ILE A 31 15.08 4.13 3.06
CA ILE A 31 14.42 2.98 3.68
C ILE A 31 12.93 3.27 3.91
N VAL A 32 12.58 4.45 4.43
CA VAL A 32 11.17 4.83 4.65
C VAL A 32 10.39 4.86 3.34
N LEU A 33 10.99 5.39 2.27
CA LEU A 33 10.37 5.38 0.93
C LEU A 33 10.15 3.97 0.40
N LEU A 34 11.12 3.07 0.58
CA LEU A 34 10.97 1.67 0.18
C LEU A 34 9.84 0.97 0.93
N ILE A 35 9.77 1.13 2.25
CA ILE A 35 8.69 0.56 3.07
C ILE A 35 7.34 1.10 2.61
N GLY A 36 7.25 2.40 2.35
CA GLY A 36 6.04 3.03 1.84
C GLY A 36 5.60 2.48 0.49
N LEU A 37 6.55 2.30 -0.44
CA LEU A 37 6.29 1.71 -1.76
C LEU A 37 5.82 0.26 -1.65
N CYS A 38 6.48 -0.55 -0.84
CA CYS A 38 6.08 -1.94 -0.60
C CYS A 38 4.66 -2.02 -0.02
N SER A 39 4.35 -1.17 0.96
CA SER A 39 3.00 -1.10 1.55
C SER A 39 1.94 -0.71 0.53
N TYR A 40 2.25 0.24 -0.35
CA TYR A 40 1.35 0.65 -1.43
C TYR A 40 1.05 -0.50 -2.40
N LEU A 41 2.09 -1.19 -2.86
CA LEU A 41 1.94 -2.34 -3.77
C LEU A 41 1.18 -3.49 -3.11
N TYR A 42 1.46 -3.78 -1.85
CA TYR A 42 0.75 -4.80 -1.08
C TYR A 42 -0.75 -4.49 -1.00
N GLN A 43 -1.14 -3.28 -0.64
CA GLN A 43 -2.54 -2.87 -0.58
C GLN A 43 -3.23 -2.97 -1.94
N GLY A 44 -2.54 -2.59 -3.02
CA GLY A 44 -3.06 -2.73 -4.38
C GLY A 44 -3.36 -4.18 -4.76
N CYS A 45 -2.43 -5.08 -4.51
CA CYS A 45 -2.60 -6.50 -4.76
C CYS A 45 -3.72 -7.11 -3.89
N PHE A 46 -3.76 -6.73 -2.61
CA PHE A 46 -4.78 -7.24 -1.68
C PHE A 46 -6.19 -6.81 -2.08
N LEU A 47 -6.40 -5.52 -2.37
CA LEU A 47 -7.69 -5.02 -2.83
C LEU A 47 -8.14 -5.66 -4.14
N MET A 48 -7.20 -5.88 -5.07
CA MET A 48 -7.50 -6.55 -6.33
C MET A 48 -7.96 -8.00 -6.10
N GLN A 49 -7.27 -8.75 -5.25
CA GLN A 49 -7.65 -10.12 -4.89
C GLN A 49 -9.00 -10.17 -4.17
N ALA A 50 -9.24 -9.26 -3.22
CA ALA A 50 -10.49 -9.17 -2.50
C ALA A 50 -11.67 -8.87 -3.47
N ALA A 51 -11.53 -7.86 -4.32
CA ALA A 51 -12.53 -7.50 -5.31
C ALA A 51 -12.83 -8.65 -6.29
N TYR A 52 -11.80 -9.31 -6.78
CA TYR A 52 -11.93 -10.48 -7.68
C TYR A 52 -12.66 -11.63 -6.99
N THR A 53 -12.24 -11.99 -5.77
CA THR A 53 -12.83 -13.11 -5.01
C THR A 53 -14.30 -12.86 -4.70
N VAL A 54 -14.63 -11.64 -4.27
CA VAL A 54 -16.02 -11.26 -3.97
C VAL A 54 -16.87 -11.26 -5.25
N ALA A 55 -16.39 -10.66 -6.33
CA ALA A 55 -17.10 -10.63 -7.60
C ALA A 55 -17.38 -12.05 -8.12
N PHE A 56 -16.35 -12.92 -8.10
CA PHE A 56 -16.47 -14.30 -8.56
C PHE A 56 -17.42 -15.12 -7.69
N ARG A 57 -17.30 -15.05 -6.36
CA ARG A 57 -18.19 -15.78 -5.43
C ARG A 57 -19.64 -15.30 -5.53
N SER A 58 -19.85 -14.00 -5.68
CA SER A 58 -21.18 -13.43 -5.83
C SER A 58 -21.83 -13.79 -7.17
N ALA A 59 -21.03 -13.85 -8.24
CA ALA A 59 -21.51 -14.27 -9.56
C ALA A 59 -21.87 -15.78 -9.63
N ALA A 60 -21.22 -16.61 -8.81
CA ALA A 60 -21.50 -18.04 -8.71
C ALA A 60 -22.78 -18.38 -7.94
N GLN A 61 -23.44 -17.39 -7.34
CA GLN A 61 -24.73 -17.57 -6.66
C GLN A 61 -25.89 -17.60 -7.67
N GLU A 62 -26.92 -18.37 -7.39
CA GLU A 62 -28.15 -18.42 -8.21
C GLU A 62 -28.83 -17.06 -8.35
N ARG A 63 -28.71 -16.20 -7.32
CA ARG A 63 -29.18 -14.81 -7.31
C ARG A 63 -28.09 -13.91 -6.75
N PRO A 64 -27.39 -13.19 -7.61
CA PRO A 64 -26.38 -12.23 -7.16
C PRO A 64 -27.01 -11.15 -6.28
N ASP A 65 -26.57 -11.07 -5.02
CA ASP A 65 -27.03 -10.07 -4.04
C ASP A 65 -25.87 -9.20 -3.57
N ALA A 66 -26.12 -7.88 -3.58
CA ALA A 66 -25.14 -6.91 -3.11
C ALA A 66 -24.84 -7.06 -1.61
N GLY A 67 -25.84 -7.47 -0.81
CA GLY A 67 -25.67 -7.71 0.62
C GLY A 67 -24.73 -8.87 0.92
N TYR A 68 -24.83 -9.97 0.16
CA TYR A 68 -23.90 -11.09 0.28
C TYR A 68 -22.47 -10.69 -0.11
N ALA A 69 -22.33 -9.95 -1.19
CA ALA A 69 -21.02 -9.46 -1.64
C ALA A 69 -20.36 -8.54 -0.60
N ASP A 70 -21.12 -7.66 0.05
CA ASP A 70 -20.62 -6.78 1.11
C ASP A 70 -20.20 -7.57 2.36
N GLY A 71 -20.97 -8.60 2.75
CA GLY A 71 -20.62 -9.50 3.85
C GLY A 71 -19.32 -10.26 3.60
N GLN A 72 -19.12 -10.80 2.39
CA GLN A 72 -17.88 -11.48 1.98
C GLN A 72 -16.69 -10.51 1.96
N LEU A 73 -16.90 -9.28 1.50
CA LEU A 73 -15.88 -8.25 1.49
C LEU A 73 -15.43 -7.90 2.91
N ASN A 74 -16.37 -7.74 3.85
CA ASN A 74 -16.06 -7.49 5.26
C ASN A 74 -15.17 -8.59 5.85
N GLN A 75 -15.52 -9.86 5.63
CA GLN A 75 -14.69 -10.98 6.11
C GLN A 75 -13.27 -10.97 5.56
N LEU A 76 -13.09 -10.63 4.29
CA LEU A 76 -11.77 -10.57 3.68
C LEU A 76 -10.95 -9.39 4.20
N LEU A 77 -11.59 -8.24 4.42
CA LEU A 77 -10.92 -7.03 4.90
C LEU A 77 -10.56 -7.09 6.39
N GLU A 78 -11.34 -7.79 7.21
CA GLU A 78 -10.99 -8.07 8.61
C GLU A 78 -9.69 -8.89 8.74
N GLY A 79 -9.35 -9.68 7.74
CA GLY A 79 -8.11 -10.46 7.68
C GLY A 79 -6.88 -9.66 7.19
N GLU A 80 -7.05 -8.39 6.84
CA GLU A 80 -5.95 -7.56 6.33
C GLU A 80 -5.01 -7.11 7.45
N VAL A 81 -3.73 -7.49 7.34
CA VAL A 81 -2.70 -7.18 8.35
C VAL A 81 -2.24 -5.71 8.29
N LEU A 82 -2.24 -5.11 7.11
CA LEU A 82 -1.76 -3.75 6.86
C LEU A 82 -2.87 -2.89 6.22
N SER A 83 -3.86 -2.51 7.03
CA SER A 83 -4.93 -1.62 6.60
C SER A 83 -4.61 -0.17 6.96
N PHE A 84 -4.31 0.66 5.97
CA PHE A 84 -4.06 2.09 6.14
C PHE A 84 -5.04 2.91 5.29
N GLY A 85 -5.88 3.71 5.94
CA GLY A 85 -6.76 4.66 5.28
C GLY A 85 -8.24 4.30 5.30
N LYS A 86 -9.06 5.25 4.85
CA LYS A 86 -10.50 5.08 4.69
C LYS A 86 -10.79 4.38 3.37
N GLU A 87 -11.72 3.45 3.41
CA GLU A 87 -12.15 2.68 2.28
C GLU A 87 -13.55 3.11 1.85
N GLU A 88 -13.69 3.37 0.57
CA GLU A 88 -14.98 3.56 -0.09
C GLU A 88 -15.24 2.36 -0.99
N ARG A 89 -16.43 1.79 -0.88
CA ARG A 89 -16.83 0.61 -1.64
C ARG A 89 -18.15 0.84 -2.37
N GLN A 90 -18.21 0.37 -3.60
CA GLN A 90 -19.43 0.35 -4.39
C GLN A 90 -19.59 -1.05 -4.99
N ILE A 91 -20.69 -1.70 -4.65
CA ILE A 91 -21.04 -3.02 -5.18
C ILE A 91 -22.30 -2.87 -6.01
N LYS A 92 -22.24 -3.27 -7.28
CA LYS A 92 -23.38 -3.30 -8.19
C LYS A 92 -23.62 -4.75 -8.58
N ALA A 93 -24.64 -5.36 -7.99
CA ALA A 93 -25.09 -6.68 -8.37
C ALA A 93 -26.21 -6.58 -9.39
N GLY A 94 -26.01 -7.13 -10.58
CA GLY A 94 -27.00 -7.25 -11.65
C GLY A 94 -27.24 -8.71 -12.00
N MET A 95 -28.31 -8.99 -12.75
CA MET A 95 -28.74 -10.34 -13.11
C MET A 95 -27.69 -11.12 -13.94
N LEU A 96 -26.83 -10.41 -14.69
CA LEU A 96 -25.82 -10.99 -15.57
C LEU A 96 -24.38 -10.69 -15.17
N ARG A 97 -24.18 -9.77 -14.24
CA ARG A 97 -22.83 -9.36 -13.80
C ARG A 97 -22.82 -8.80 -12.40
N VAL A 98 -21.73 -9.05 -11.70
CA VAL A 98 -21.40 -8.41 -10.41
C VAL A 98 -20.17 -7.54 -10.58
N GLU A 99 -20.28 -6.28 -10.20
CA GLU A 99 -19.22 -5.30 -10.31
C GLU A 99 -18.85 -4.82 -8.90
N VAL A 100 -17.59 -5.00 -8.54
CA VAL A 100 -17.05 -4.57 -7.24
C VAL A 100 -16.01 -3.48 -7.49
N ILE A 101 -16.25 -2.31 -6.93
CA ILE A 101 -15.36 -1.16 -7.01
C ILE A 101 -14.88 -0.85 -5.60
N LEU A 102 -13.58 -0.89 -5.39
CA LEU A 102 -12.92 -0.55 -4.14
C LEU A 102 -12.02 0.65 -4.35
N GLU A 103 -12.20 1.67 -3.53
CA GLU A 103 -11.35 2.86 -3.48
C GLU A 103 -10.73 2.99 -2.08
N ARG A 104 -9.43 3.18 -2.00
CA ARG A 104 -8.72 3.39 -0.74
C ARG A 104 -7.74 4.54 -0.84
N GLU A 105 -7.75 5.43 0.15
CA GLU A 105 -6.73 6.47 0.30
C GLU A 105 -5.47 5.86 0.91
N THR A 106 -4.33 6.06 0.26
CA THR A 106 -3.04 5.59 0.76
C THR A 106 -2.25 6.74 1.39
N PRO A 107 -1.49 6.50 2.47
CA PRO A 107 -0.72 7.55 3.14
C PRO A 107 0.36 8.17 2.23
N LEU A 108 0.93 7.42 1.31
CA LEU A 108 1.86 7.95 0.29
C LEU A 108 1.19 8.96 -0.65
N ALA A 109 -0.07 8.76 -0.95
CA ALA A 109 -0.85 9.66 -1.76
C ALA A 109 -1.09 11.01 -1.09
N ARG A 110 -1.24 11.03 0.23
CA ARG A 110 -1.31 12.26 1.03
C ARG A 110 0.02 13.02 1.04
N LEU A 111 1.15 12.31 1.11
CA LEU A 111 2.50 12.92 1.10
C LEU A 111 2.84 13.52 -0.27
N ALA A 112 2.38 12.90 -1.35
CA ALA A 112 2.62 13.40 -2.70
C ALA A 112 1.83 14.66 -3.05
N ALA A 113 0.88 15.09 -2.20
CA ALA A 113 0.08 16.33 -2.31
C ALA A 113 -0.51 16.60 -3.71
N VAL A 114 -0.67 15.58 -4.53
CA VAL A 114 -1.07 15.70 -5.93
C VAL A 114 -2.52 15.24 -6.09
N GLY A 115 -3.44 16.00 -5.51
CA GLY A 115 -4.87 15.94 -5.85
C GLY A 115 -5.50 14.54 -5.76
N ASP A 116 -6.54 14.36 -6.57
CA ASP A 116 -7.37 13.16 -6.69
C ASP A 116 -6.62 11.87 -7.13
N ARG A 117 -5.35 11.99 -7.52
CA ARG A 117 -4.50 10.87 -7.99
C ARG A 117 -3.96 9.98 -6.88
N GLY A 118 -4.23 10.32 -5.64
CA GLY A 118 -3.75 9.57 -4.47
C GLY A 118 -4.64 8.43 -4.00
N ARG A 119 -5.75 8.17 -4.69
CA ARG A 119 -6.66 7.07 -4.35
C ARG A 119 -6.34 5.85 -5.18
N LEU A 120 -6.18 4.72 -4.49
CA LEU A 120 -6.08 3.42 -5.12
C LEU A 120 -7.50 2.96 -5.48
N LYS A 121 -7.80 2.89 -6.78
CA LYS A 121 -9.09 2.43 -7.29
C LYS A 121 -8.93 1.09 -7.97
N VAL A 122 -9.65 0.10 -7.48
CA VAL A 122 -9.71 -1.25 -8.06
C VAL A 122 -11.14 -1.55 -8.48
N LYS A 123 -11.32 -1.95 -9.72
CA LYS A 123 -12.60 -2.36 -10.28
C LYS A 123 -12.49 -3.78 -10.82
N GLN A 124 -13.35 -4.66 -10.36
CA GLN A 124 -13.46 -6.02 -10.88
C GLN A 124 -14.89 -6.33 -11.27
N THR A 125 -15.04 -7.04 -12.37
CA THR A 125 -16.36 -7.46 -12.90
C THR A 125 -16.33 -8.94 -13.14
N ALA A 126 -17.30 -9.67 -12.57
CA ALA A 126 -17.54 -11.07 -12.88
C ALA A 126 -18.91 -11.24 -13.55
N TYR A 127 -18.99 -12.12 -14.52
CA TYR A 127 -20.21 -12.45 -15.24
C TYR A 127 -20.80 -13.75 -14.68
N VAL A 128 -22.09 -13.75 -14.56
CA VAL A 128 -22.87 -14.92 -14.11
C VAL A 128 -22.99 -15.97 -15.21
#